data_04a64b193394838fd1642ee94ffb1e27
#
_entry.id   04a64b193394838fd1642ee94ffb1e27
#
_cell.length_a   1.000
_cell.length_b   1.000
_cell.length_c   1.000
_cell.angle_alpha   90.00
_cell.angle_beta   90.00
_cell.angle_gamma   90.00
#
_symmetry.space_group_name_H-M   'P 1'
#
loop_
_entity.id
_entity.type
_entity.pdbx_description
1 polymer ?
#
loop_
_entity_poly.entity_id
_entity_poly.type
_entity_poly.pdbx_seq_one_letter_code
_entity_poly.pdbx_strand_id
1 'polypeptide(L)'
;MPDRFTGLWRDHEFLKYWTASAISDVGSQITALALPLIGALTLAATPWQMGVLNAAGTIPILLVGLFAGVWVDRLRRRPVLIAADVARALLLLTIPLASVLNILTVEMLFAVALLSGGLSVFFDVAHLAFLPVLVGREHLVDGNAKLEVTAATAQVVGPGLGGTLIGLLGAPFAVVLDALSFVASGWLIARTRAVEPTAPAVVAGTSVWAEIREGFRVVASQPLLRALIAAAGTMNFFGRMFLAVYVLYMTRDLGLGALGVGLVLATGGIGSLAGALVAGPTTRRFGPGPMLVISQLAFGLMGLLVPLAVLLPSVALVLVVASEFGQWMAVIVYYVNAVSVRQSITPPRLQGRVNATMRFFAGGLMPIGALAGGALGGVIGLAWTLVVAEIGTLLGFVWLLLSPVRSLRALPSTVHA
;
A
#
# COMPACT_ATOMS: atom_id res chain seq x y z
N MET A 1 39.69 -6.91 -9.93
CA MET A 1 38.30 -6.38 -9.99
C MET A 1 37.72 -6.61 -8.60
N PRO A 2 37.25 -5.58 -7.87
CA PRO A 2 36.63 -5.82 -6.58
C PRO A 2 35.35 -6.64 -6.82
N ASP A 3 35.26 -7.74 -6.04
CA ASP A 3 34.10 -8.64 -6.07
C ASP A 3 32.81 -7.85 -5.94
N ARG A 4 32.01 -7.76 -7.02
CA ARG A 4 30.73 -7.03 -7.07
C ARG A 4 29.65 -7.63 -6.17
N PHE A 5 29.88 -8.78 -5.58
CA PHE A 5 28.97 -9.45 -4.66
C PHE A 5 29.63 -9.63 -3.29
N THR A 6 29.50 -8.63 -2.44
CA THR A 6 29.88 -8.68 -1.01
C THR A 6 28.63 -8.72 -0.14
N GLY A 7 28.71 -9.29 1.06
CA GLY A 7 27.62 -9.33 2.01
C GLY A 7 26.53 -10.35 1.66
N LEU A 8 25.25 -9.98 1.88
CA LEU A 8 24.08 -10.87 1.75
C LEU A 8 23.84 -11.47 0.34
N TRP A 9 24.44 -10.90 -0.72
CA TRP A 9 24.38 -11.48 -2.07
C TRP A 9 25.16 -12.80 -2.22
N ARG A 10 25.93 -13.21 -1.22
CA ARG A 10 26.60 -14.52 -1.16
C ARG A 10 25.90 -15.50 -0.23
N ASP A 11 24.94 -15.03 0.55
CA ASP A 11 24.17 -15.88 1.45
C ASP A 11 23.03 -16.58 0.68
N HIS A 12 23.17 -17.87 0.46
CA HIS A 12 22.19 -18.68 -0.25
C HIS A 12 20.82 -18.71 0.44
N GLU A 13 20.78 -18.62 1.76
CA GLU A 13 19.51 -18.63 2.49
C GLU A 13 18.79 -17.30 2.32
N PHE A 14 19.52 -16.18 2.38
CA PHE A 14 18.98 -14.87 2.07
C PHE A 14 18.51 -14.78 0.61
N LEU A 15 19.28 -15.30 -0.35
CA LEU A 15 18.92 -15.28 -1.77
C LEU A 15 17.62 -16.03 -2.06
N LYS A 16 17.38 -17.19 -1.44
CA LYS A 16 16.10 -17.92 -1.56
C LYS A 16 14.93 -17.06 -1.07
N TYR A 17 15.10 -16.44 0.10
CA TYR A 17 14.08 -15.60 0.71
C TYR A 17 13.84 -14.32 -0.10
N TRP A 18 14.90 -13.65 -0.53
CA TRP A 18 14.83 -12.47 -1.38
C TRP A 18 14.14 -12.77 -2.72
N THR A 19 14.48 -13.88 -3.38
CA THR A 19 13.84 -14.31 -4.63
C THR A 19 12.37 -14.64 -4.41
N ALA A 20 12.03 -15.31 -3.30
CA ALA A 20 10.65 -15.58 -2.91
C ALA A 20 9.83 -14.28 -2.79
N SER A 21 10.37 -13.30 -2.06
CA SER A 21 9.72 -11.98 -1.90
C SER A 21 9.59 -11.26 -3.25
N ALA A 22 10.65 -11.23 -4.05
CA ALA A 22 10.65 -10.54 -5.34
C ALA A 22 9.58 -11.09 -6.31
N ILE A 23 9.47 -12.41 -6.40
CA ILE A 23 8.47 -13.09 -7.25
C ILE A 23 7.06 -12.80 -6.73
N SER A 24 6.84 -12.90 -5.42
CA SER A 24 5.56 -12.64 -4.78
C SER A 24 5.14 -11.16 -4.91
N ASP A 25 6.07 -10.21 -4.76
CA ASP A 25 5.79 -8.78 -4.91
C ASP A 25 5.29 -8.45 -6.33
N VAL A 26 5.98 -8.97 -7.36
CA VAL A 26 5.56 -8.77 -8.75
C VAL A 26 4.21 -9.42 -9.02
N GLY A 27 3.99 -10.65 -8.58
CA GLY A 27 2.72 -11.35 -8.71
C GLY A 27 1.57 -10.57 -8.07
N SER A 28 1.78 -10.09 -6.85
CA SER A 28 0.78 -9.31 -6.10
C SER A 28 0.39 -8.00 -6.79
N GLN A 29 1.30 -7.36 -7.53
CA GLN A 29 0.95 -6.18 -8.36
C GLN A 29 0.03 -6.57 -9.51
N ILE A 30 0.19 -7.77 -10.10
CA ILE A 30 -0.71 -8.28 -11.14
C ILE A 30 -2.12 -8.44 -10.56
N THR A 31 -2.26 -9.11 -9.42
CA THR A 31 -3.57 -9.31 -8.76
C THR A 31 -4.19 -8.00 -8.30
N ALA A 32 -3.41 -7.06 -7.77
CA ALA A 32 -3.88 -5.73 -7.35
C ALA A 32 -4.54 -4.96 -8.51
N LEU A 33 -4.06 -5.16 -9.75
CA LEU A 33 -4.66 -4.60 -10.96
C LEU A 33 -5.78 -5.49 -11.51
N ALA A 34 -5.62 -6.82 -11.46
CA ALA A 34 -6.56 -7.76 -12.05
C ALA A 34 -7.92 -7.75 -11.35
N LEU A 35 -7.97 -7.74 -10.01
CA LEU A 35 -9.24 -7.77 -9.26
C LEU A 35 -10.19 -6.61 -9.65
N PRO A 36 -9.75 -5.33 -9.63
CA PRO A 36 -10.59 -4.25 -10.11
C PRO A 36 -10.98 -4.36 -11.59
N LEU A 37 -10.07 -4.83 -12.45
CA LEU A 37 -10.36 -5.00 -13.87
C LEU A 37 -11.32 -6.16 -14.16
N ILE A 38 -11.27 -7.27 -13.40
CA ILE A 38 -12.29 -8.32 -13.45
C ILE A 38 -13.65 -7.73 -13.09
N GLY A 39 -13.73 -6.96 -12.00
CA GLY A 39 -14.95 -6.26 -11.62
C GLY A 39 -15.46 -5.34 -12.72
N ALA A 40 -14.59 -4.50 -13.28
CA ALA A 40 -14.97 -3.48 -14.25
C ALA A 40 -15.29 -4.03 -15.64
N LEU A 41 -14.44 -4.92 -16.20
CA LEU A 41 -14.50 -5.37 -17.59
C LEU A 41 -15.21 -6.71 -17.77
N THR A 42 -15.06 -7.65 -16.81
CA THR A 42 -15.62 -8.99 -16.91
C THR A 42 -17.01 -9.08 -16.31
N LEU A 43 -17.19 -8.50 -15.13
CA LEU A 43 -18.44 -8.61 -14.35
C LEU A 43 -19.33 -7.38 -14.44
N ALA A 44 -18.90 -6.34 -15.14
CA ALA A 44 -19.61 -5.06 -15.26
C ALA A 44 -20.09 -4.50 -13.91
N ALA A 45 -19.25 -4.65 -12.85
CA ALA A 45 -19.56 -4.31 -11.47
C ALA A 45 -19.98 -2.85 -11.33
N THR A 46 -21.00 -2.61 -10.51
CA THR A 46 -21.47 -1.24 -10.20
C THR A 46 -20.42 -0.46 -9.40
N PRO A 47 -20.50 0.88 -9.35
CA PRO A 47 -19.61 1.70 -8.50
C PRO A 47 -19.65 1.27 -7.03
N TRP A 48 -20.84 0.93 -6.50
CA TRP A 48 -20.99 0.41 -5.14
C TRP A 48 -20.22 -0.90 -4.93
N GLN A 49 -20.35 -1.85 -5.87
CA GLN A 49 -19.62 -3.12 -5.79
C GLN A 49 -18.10 -2.90 -5.85
N MET A 50 -17.61 -1.95 -6.65
CA MET A 50 -16.18 -1.60 -6.65
C MET A 50 -15.73 -0.97 -5.33
N GLY A 51 -16.59 -0.16 -4.71
CA GLY A 51 -16.36 0.36 -3.36
C GLY A 51 -16.23 -0.75 -2.31
N VAL A 52 -17.14 -1.73 -2.35
CA VAL A 52 -17.10 -2.92 -1.47
C VAL A 52 -15.84 -3.76 -1.74
N LEU A 53 -15.45 -3.96 -3.00
CA LEU A 53 -14.23 -4.71 -3.36
C LEU A 53 -12.97 -4.06 -2.78
N ASN A 54 -12.85 -2.73 -2.93
CA ASN A 54 -11.73 -1.99 -2.35
C ASN A 54 -11.75 -2.00 -0.82
N ALA A 55 -12.92 -1.89 -0.20
CA ALA A 55 -13.09 -2.00 1.24
C ALA A 55 -12.70 -3.39 1.74
N ALA A 56 -13.14 -4.46 1.07
CA ALA A 56 -12.82 -5.84 1.41
C ALA A 56 -11.31 -6.11 1.44
N GLY A 57 -10.54 -5.51 0.51
CA GLY A 57 -9.07 -5.62 0.50
C GLY A 57 -8.37 -4.89 1.64
N THR A 58 -9.00 -3.89 2.26
CA THR A 58 -8.39 -3.04 3.30
C THR A 58 -8.89 -3.31 4.72
N ILE A 59 -10.11 -3.80 4.88
CA ILE A 59 -10.70 -4.17 6.19
C ILE A 59 -9.80 -5.12 7.01
N PRO A 60 -9.16 -6.15 6.42
CA PRO A 60 -8.33 -7.07 7.19
C PRO A 60 -7.16 -6.38 7.92
N ILE A 61 -6.61 -5.30 7.39
CA ILE A 61 -5.54 -4.55 8.05
C ILE A 61 -6.00 -4.03 9.41
N LEU A 62 -7.26 -3.65 9.54
CA LEU A 62 -7.84 -3.16 10.79
C LEU A 62 -8.22 -4.29 11.73
N LEU A 63 -8.95 -5.29 11.22
CA LEU A 63 -9.50 -6.36 12.04
C LEU A 63 -8.44 -7.35 12.49
N VAL A 64 -7.51 -7.68 11.60
CA VAL A 64 -6.52 -8.73 11.82
C VAL A 64 -5.18 -8.13 12.27
N GLY A 65 -4.82 -6.94 11.79
CA GLY A 65 -3.51 -6.34 12.02
C GLY A 65 -3.13 -6.14 13.49
N LEU A 66 -4.12 -5.87 14.35
CA LEU A 66 -3.91 -5.74 15.80
C LEU A 66 -3.60 -7.09 16.48
N PHE A 67 -4.21 -8.17 15.99
CA PHE A 67 -4.09 -9.51 16.58
C PHE A 67 -2.99 -10.34 15.93
N ALA A 68 -2.70 -10.08 14.64
CA ALA A 68 -1.71 -10.84 13.87
C ALA A 68 -0.33 -10.83 14.54
N GLY A 69 0.09 -9.68 15.09
CA GLY A 69 1.36 -9.56 15.82
C GLY A 69 1.43 -10.55 16.98
N VAL A 70 0.42 -10.54 17.85
CA VAL A 70 0.36 -11.42 19.03
C VAL A 70 0.31 -12.91 18.64
N TRP A 71 -0.37 -13.24 17.53
CA TRP A 71 -0.48 -14.62 17.08
C TRP A 71 0.80 -15.11 16.41
N VAL A 72 1.41 -14.27 15.54
CA VAL A 72 2.66 -14.60 14.86
C VAL A 72 3.81 -14.75 15.84
N ASP A 73 3.86 -13.94 16.91
CA ASP A 73 4.88 -14.06 17.96
C ASP A 73 4.84 -15.41 18.71
N ARG A 74 3.67 -16.07 18.73
CA ARG A 74 3.47 -17.39 19.35
C ARG A 74 3.76 -18.57 18.42
N LEU A 75 3.89 -18.31 17.12
CA LEU A 75 4.08 -19.32 16.09
C LEU A 75 5.49 -19.25 15.51
N ARG A 76 5.92 -20.34 14.92
CA ARG A 76 7.11 -20.33 14.05
C ARG A 76 6.77 -19.56 12.78
N ARG A 77 7.62 -18.60 12.40
CA ARG A 77 7.36 -17.65 11.29
C ARG A 77 7.33 -18.35 9.94
N ARG A 78 8.28 -19.27 9.71
CA ARG A 78 8.41 -20.00 8.44
C ARG A 78 7.15 -20.82 8.08
N PRO A 79 6.55 -21.65 8.95
CA PRO A 79 5.27 -22.29 8.67
C PRO A 79 4.14 -21.32 8.38
N VAL A 80 4.07 -20.15 9.06
CA VAL A 80 3.06 -19.12 8.82
C VAL A 80 3.21 -18.52 7.42
N LEU A 81 4.44 -18.19 7.01
CA LEU A 81 4.73 -17.69 5.66
C LEU A 81 4.29 -18.68 4.58
N ILE A 82 4.67 -19.96 4.72
CA ILE A 82 4.32 -21.01 3.75
C ILE A 82 2.81 -21.23 3.71
N ALA A 83 2.15 -21.30 4.87
CA ALA A 83 0.70 -21.52 4.95
C ALA A 83 -0.07 -20.34 4.32
N ALA A 84 0.37 -19.10 4.55
CA ALA A 84 -0.22 -17.92 3.96
C ALA A 84 -0.04 -17.91 2.42
N ASP A 85 1.12 -18.26 1.91
CA ASP A 85 1.38 -18.36 0.47
C ASP A 85 0.51 -19.43 -0.20
N VAL A 86 0.47 -20.64 0.37
CA VAL A 86 -0.34 -21.75 -0.16
C VAL A 86 -1.83 -21.38 -0.12
N ALA A 87 -2.31 -20.80 0.99
CA ALA A 87 -3.70 -20.41 1.11
C ALA A 87 -4.07 -19.31 0.11
N ARG A 88 -3.21 -18.29 -0.09
CA ARG A 88 -3.42 -17.24 -1.10
C ARG A 88 -3.43 -17.82 -2.51
N ALA A 89 -2.49 -18.72 -2.83
CA ALA A 89 -2.45 -19.39 -4.13
C ALA A 89 -3.74 -20.15 -4.43
N LEU A 90 -4.20 -20.99 -3.49
CA LEU A 90 -5.45 -21.74 -3.64
C LEU A 90 -6.66 -20.82 -3.79
N LEU A 91 -6.70 -19.74 -3.01
CA LEU A 91 -7.79 -18.78 -3.04
C LEU A 91 -7.83 -18.04 -4.38
N LEU A 92 -6.69 -17.58 -4.91
CA LEU A 92 -6.62 -16.91 -6.20
C LEU A 92 -7.01 -17.83 -7.36
N LEU A 93 -6.65 -19.12 -7.31
CA LEU A 93 -7.03 -20.10 -8.33
C LEU A 93 -8.54 -20.35 -8.42
N THR A 94 -9.32 -19.98 -7.41
CA THR A 94 -10.78 -20.04 -7.49
C THR A 94 -11.36 -19.10 -8.56
N ILE A 95 -10.69 -17.97 -8.84
CA ILE A 95 -11.15 -16.97 -9.82
C ILE A 95 -11.13 -17.54 -11.28
N PRO A 96 -10.00 -18.01 -11.81
CA PRO A 96 -9.97 -18.57 -13.15
C PRO A 96 -10.84 -19.83 -13.26
N LEU A 97 -10.88 -20.67 -12.22
CA LEU A 97 -11.76 -21.85 -12.19
C LEU A 97 -13.22 -21.44 -12.29
N ALA A 98 -13.69 -20.49 -11.48
CA ALA A 98 -15.05 -19.98 -11.54
C ALA A 98 -15.36 -19.31 -12.88
N SER A 99 -14.37 -18.64 -13.49
CA SER A 99 -14.50 -18.05 -14.82
C SER A 99 -14.72 -19.10 -15.90
N VAL A 100 -13.96 -20.20 -15.89
CA VAL A 100 -14.14 -21.33 -16.85
C VAL A 100 -15.50 -22.00 -16.67
N LEU A 101 -15.96 -22.13 -15.42
CA LEU A 101 -17.26 -22.73 -15.09
C LEU A 101 -18.45 -21.76 -15.32
N ASN A 102 -18.18 -20.50 -15.72
CA ASN A 102 -19.18 -19.44 -15.88
C ASN A 102 -20.00 -19.14 -14.58
N ILE A 103 -19.40 -19.34 -13.41
CA ILE A 103 -20.01 -19.07 -12.10
C ILE A 103 -19.30 -17.93 -11.36
N LEU A 104 -18.37 -17.21 -12.01
CA LEU A 104 -17.67 -16.09 -11.40
C LEU A 104 -18.63 -14.95 -11.13
N THR A 105 -18.68 -14.49 -9.86
CA THR A 105 -19.53 -13.38 -9.42
C THR A 105 -18.70 -12.32 -8.69
N VAL A 106 -19.28 -11.13 -8.50
CA VAL A 106 -18.62 -10.03 -7.80
C VAL A 106 -18.45 -10.36 -6.31
N GLU A 107 -19.40 -11.10 -5.72
CA GLU A 107 -19.34 -11.55 -4.32
C GLU A 107 -18.17 -12.50 -4.08
N MET A 108 -17.82 -13.35 -5.06
CA MET A 108 -16.61 -14.17 -4.97
C MET A 108 -15.36 -13.30 -4.93
N LEU A 109 -15.31 -12.21 -5.72
CA LEU A 109 -14.19 -11.28 -5.66
C LEU A 109 -14.08 -10.60 -4.30
N PHE A 110 -15.22 -10.27 -3.65
CA PHE A 110 -15.20 -9.72 -2.29
C PHE A 110 -14.61 -10.70 -1.29
N ALA A 111 -15.05 -11.95 -1.35
CA ALA A 111 -14.53 -13.01 -0.48
C ALA A 111 -13.03 -13.23 -0.70
N VAL A 112 -12.59 -13.30 -1.96
CA VAL A 112 -11.18 -13.47 -2.31
C VAL A 112 -10.36 -12.26 -1.83
N ALA A 113 -10.81 -11.02 -2.05
CA ALA A 113 -10.10 -9.82 -1.60
C ALA A 113 -9.99 -9.76 -0.06
N LEU A 114 -11.08 -10.07 0.64
CA LEU A 114 -11.12 -10.08 2.11
C LEU A 114 -10.18 -11.15 2.71
N LEU A 115 -10.28 -12.37 2.22
CA LEU A 115 -9.49 -13.50 2.73
C LEU A 115 -8.01 -13.37 2.35
N SER A 116 -7.70 -13.00 1.09
CA SER A 116 -6.33 -12.71 0.65
C SER A 116 -5.71 -11.57 1.46
N GLY A 117 -6.46 -10.49 1.69
CA GLY A 117 -6.01 -9.38 2.53
C GLY A 117 -5.69 -9.83 3.95
N GLY A 118 -6.53 -10.69 4.56
CA GLY A 118 -6.27 -11.26 5.87
C GLY A 118 -5.01 -12.12 5.91
N LEU A 119 -4.83 -13.00 4.94
CA LEU A 119 -3.64 -13.84 4.82
C LEU A 119 -2.37 -12.99 4.58
N SER A 120 -2.48 -11.90 3.80
CA SER A 120 -1.37 -10.98 3.58
C SER A 120 -0.93 -10.27 4.86
N VAL A 121 -1.86 -9.89 5.75
CA VAL A 121 -1.50 -9.32 7.05
C VAL A 121 -0.67 -10.29 7.90
N PHE A 122 -1.05 -11.58 7.93
CA PHE A 122 -0.25 -12.60 8.63
C PHE A 122 1.10 -12.80 7.98
N PHE A 123 1.16 -12.83 6.65
CA PHE A 123 2.41 -12.94 5.91
C PHE A 123 3.34 -11.76 6.22
N ASP A 124 2.85 -10.51 6.14
CA ASP A 124 3.65 -9.31 6.35
C ASP A 124 4.26 -9.25 7.75
N VAL A 125 3.47 -9.60 8.77
CA VAL A 125 3.96 -9.64 10.16
C VAL A 125 5.02 -10.74 10.34
N ALA A 126 4.78 -11.93 9.79
CA ALA A 126 5.74 -13.03 9.84
C ALA A 126 7.01 -12.72 9.04
N HIS A 127 6.89 -12.05 7.89
CA HIS A 127 7.97 -11.61 7.01
C HIS A 127 8.94 -10.67 7.75
N LEU A 128 8.41 -9.64 8.39
CA LEU A 128 9.22 -8.71 9.18
C LEU A 128 9.94 -9.39 10.36
N ALA A 129 9.29 -10.38 10.98
CA ALA A 129 9.85 -11.11 12.11
C ALA A 129 10.83 -12.23 11.70
N PHE A 130 10.79 -12.71 10.45
CA PHE A 130 11.65 -13.79 9.94
C PHE A 130 13.00 -13.28 9.47
N LEU A 131 13.09 -12.08 8.88
CA LEU A 131 14.34 -11.53 8.36
C LEU A 131 15.48 -11.48 9.41
N PRO A 132 15.25 -11.00 10.67
CA PRO A 132 16.29 -11.02 11.71
C PRO A 132 16.83 -12.42 12.04
N VAL A 133 15.98 -13.44 11.92
CA VAL A 133 16.37 -14.84 12.15
C VAL A 133 17.25 -15.36 11.01
N LEU A 134 17.01 -14.87 9.81
CA LEU A 134 17.70 -15.32 8.60
C LEU A 134 19.09 -14.69 8.46
N VAL A 135 19.20 -13.36 8.65
CA VAL A 135 20.43 -12.60 8.33
C VAL A 135 21.23 -12.14 9.56
N GLY A 136 20.71 -12.34 10.77
CA GLY A 136 21.30 -11.77 11.98
C GLY A 136 21.05 -10.27 12.12
N ARG A 137 21.29 -9.73 13.33
CA ARG A 137 21.01 -8.31 13.63
C ARG A 137 21.97 -7.35 12.92
N GLU A 138 23.18 -7.78 12.67
CA GLU A 138 24.25 -7.01 12.02
C GLU A 138 23.95 -6.71 10.54
N HIS A 139 23.20 -7.57 9.87
CA HIS A 139 22.86 -7.42 8.44
C HIS A 139 21.43 -6.95 8.16
N LEU A 140 20.66 -6.60 9.21
CA LEU A 140 19.25 -6.20 9.05
C LEU A 140 19.06 -4.99 8.15
N VAL A 141 19.91 -3.97 8.28
CA VAL A 141 19.81 -2.75 7.47
C VAL A 141 20.02 -3.07 6.00
N ASP A 142 21.03 -3.89 5.67
CA ASP A 142 21.31 -4.31 4.30
C ASP A 142 20.20 -5.21 3.73
N GLY A 143 19.70 -6.16 4.53
CA GLY A 143 18.60 -7.05 4.15
C GLY A 143 17.30 -6.27 3.86
N ASN A 144 16.89 -5.40 4.77
CA ASN A 144 15.70 -4.55 4.57
C ASN A 144 15.86 -3.65 3.35
N ALA A 145 17.03 -3.02 3.16
CA ALA A 145 17.24 -2.16 2.00
C ALA A 145 17.08 -2.91 0.68
N LYS A 146 17.58 -4.17 0.59
CA LYS A 146 17.42 -4.99 -0.61
C LYS A 146 15.97 -5.38 -0.87
N LEU A 147 15.22 -5.76 0.16
CA LEU A 147 13.80 -6.10 0.06
C LEU A 147 12.98 -4.87 -0.36
N GLU A 148 13.20 -3.70 0.25
CA GLU A 148 12.50 -2.45 -0.08
C GLU A 148 12.76 -1.99 -1.52
N VAL A 149 14.02 -2.05 -2.00
CA VAL A 149 14.34 -1.73 -3.40
C VAL A 149 13.61 -2.67 -4.35
N THR A 150 13.51 -3.94 -4.00
CA THR A 150 12.79 -4.94 -4.81
C THR A 150 11.29 -4.66 -4.84
N ALA A 151 10.68 -4.41 -3.68
CA ALA A 151 9.26 -4.07 -3.56
C ALA A 151 8.94 -2.76 -4.33
N ALA A 152 9.79 -1.73 -4.20
CA ALA A 152 9.65 -0.49 -4.97
C ALA A 152 9.76 -0.74 -6.48
N THR A 153 10.68 -1.60 -6.91
CA THR A 153 10.81 -1.99 -8.33
C THR A 153 9.56 -2.71 -8.82
N ALA A 154 9.02 -3.64 -8.03
CA ALA A 154 7.77 -4.32 -8.35
C ALA A 154 6.59 -3.34 -8.47
N GLN A 155 6.50 -2.33 -7.62
CA GLN A 155 5.46 -1.29 -7.71
C GLN A 155 5.57 -0.44 -8.98
N VAL A 156 6.78 -0.19 -9.48
CA VAL A 156 7.00 0.56 -10.74
C VAL A 156 6.67 -0.27 -11.97
N VAL A 157 7.20 -1.49 -12.02
CA VAL A 157 7.14 -2.36 -13.21
C VAL A 157 5.85 -3.17 -13.23
N GLY A 158 5.33 -3.53 -12.05
CA GLY A 158 4.18 -4.43 -11.87
C GLY A 158 2.91 -4.01 -12.60
N PRO A 159 2.42 -2.78 -12.49
CA PRO A 159 1.21 -2.36 -13.19
C PRO A 159 1.32 -2.45 -14.71
N GLY A 160 2.48 -2.07 -15.28
CA GLY A 160 2.73 -2.18 -16.71
C GLY A 160 2.76 -3.65 -17.20
N LEU A 161 3.48 -4.51 -16.47
CA LEU A 161 3.48 -5.96 -16.73
C LEU A 161 2.08 -6.55 -16.54
N GLY A 162 1.42 -6.21 -15.44
CA GLY A 162 0.07 -6.66 -15.13
C GLY A 162 -0.94 -6.29 -16.21
N GLY A 163 -0.94 -5.02 -16.65
CA GLY A 163 -1.82 -4.56 -17.72
C GLY A 163 -1.57 -5.28 -19.04
N THR A 164 -0.31 -5.54 -19.39
CA THR A 164 0.07 -6.29 -20.58
C THR A 164 -0.42 -7.76 -20.49
N LEU A 165 -0.14 -8.43 -19.37
CA LEU A 165 -0.53 -9.81 -19.15
C LEU A 165 -2.05 -9.98 -19.09
N ILE A 166 -2.75 -9.04 -18.46
CA ILE A 166 -4.21 -9.00 -18.42
C ILE A 166 -4.78 -8.79 -19.84
N GLY A 167 -4.15 -7.92 -20.64
CA GLY A 167 -4.55 -7.68 -22.01
C GLY A 167 -4.39 -8.92 -22.92
N LEU A 168 -3.35 -9.74 -22.66
CA LEU A 168 -3.06 -10.95 -23.46
C LEU A 168 -3.87 -12.17 -22.99
N LEU A 169 -3.99 -12.38 -21.70
CA LEU A 169 -4.57 -13.60 -21.11
C LEU A 169 -6.03 -13.42 -20.68
N GLY A 170 -6.48 -12.18 -20.51
CA GLY A 170 -7.72 -11.86 -19.81
C GLY A 170 -7.50 -11.76 -18.29
N ALA A 171 -8.25 -10.85 -17.64
CA ALA A 171 -8.04 -10.53 -16.22
C ALA A 171 -8.21 -11.74 -15.26
N PRO A 172 -9.20 -12.64 -15.42
CA PRO A 172 -9.32 -13.83 -14.56
C PRO A 172 -8.12 -14.79 -14.66
N PHE A 173 -7.51 -14.91 -15.85
CA PHE A 173 -6.39 -15.83 -16.07
C PHE A 173 -5.03 -15.23 -15.69
N ALA A 174 -4.87 -13.92 -15.75
CA ALA A 174 -3.66 -13.25 -15.30
C ALA A 174 -3.38 -13.48 -13.80
N VAL A 175 -4.43 -13.69 -12.99
CA VAL A 175 -4.32 -14.01 -11.56
C VAL A 175 -3.62 -15.35 -11.31
N VAL A 176 -3.62 -16.28 -12.27
CA VAL A 176 -2.87 -17.56 -12.18
C VAL A 176 -1.37 -17.30 -11.99
N LEU A 177 -0.84 -16.25 -12.62
CA LEU A 177 0.58 -15.91 -12.50
C LEU A 177 0.95 -15.52 -11.07
N ASP A 178 0.06 -14.80 -10.36
CA ASP A 178 0.25 -14.49 -8.95
C ASP A 178 0.08 -15.74 -8.07
N ALA A 179 -0.91 -16.58 -8.36
CA ALA A 179 -1.04 -17.85 -7.65
C ALA A 179 0.23 -18.71 -7.79
N LEU A 180 0.82 -18.77 -8.99
CA LEU A 180 2.11 -19.44 -9.20
C LEU A 180 3.25 -18.76 -8.48
N SER A 181 3.25 -17.42 -8.38
CA SER A 181 4.25 -16.66 -7.63
C SER A 181 4.23 -17.04 -6.14
N PHE A 182 3.04 -17.17 -5.55
CA PHE A 182 2.88 -17.62 -4.17
C PHE A 182 3.32 -19.08 -3.98
N VAL A 183 3.04 -19.97 -4.91
CA VAL A 183 3.55 -21.35 -4.85
C VAL A 183 5.08 -21.37 -4.91
N ALA A 184 5.68 -20.59 -5.81
CA ALA A 184 7.13 -20.47 -5.92
C ALA A 184 7.75 -19.86 -4.66
N SER A 185 7.14 -18.79 -4.10
CA SER A 185 7.55 -18.16 -2.85
C SER A 185 7.52 -19.16 -1.69
N GLY A 186 6.39 -19.81 -1.46
CA GLY A 186 6.24 -20.82 -0.40
C GLY A 186 7.22 -21.97 -0.54
N TRP A 187 7.48 -22.42 -1.76
CA TRP A 187 8.49 -23.47 -2.02
C TRP A 187 9.91 -23.01 -1.73
N LEU A 188 10.29 -21.79 -2.13
CA LEU A 188 11.61 -21.22 -1.82
C LEU A 188 11.78 -21.02 -0.31
N ILE A 189 10.77 -20.48 0.39
CA ILE A 189 10.78 -20.33 1.84
C ILE A 189 10.88 -21.71 2.54
N ALA A 190 10.17 -22.72 2.02
CA ALA A 190 10.29 -24.10 2.52
C ALA A 190 11.69 -24.72 2.32
N ARG A 191 12.48 -24.19 1.41
CA ARG A 191 13.86 -24.59 1.17
C ARG A 191 14.89 -23.83 1.99
N THR A 192 14.52 -22.79 2.74
CA THR A 192 15.42 -22.07 3.65
C THR A 192 15.73 -22.96 4.87
N ARG A 193 16.98 -22.90 5.32
CA ARG A 193 17.47 -23.67 6.48
C ARG A 193 17.63 -22.82 7.75
N ALA A 194 16.85 -21.74 7.86
CA ALA A 194 16.87 -20.89 9.04
C ALA A 194 16.41 -21.68 10.28
N VAL A 195 17.24 -21.67 11.32
CA VAL A 195 16.89 -22.27 12.62
C VAL A 195 16.17 -21.21 13.43
N GLU A 196 14.84 -21.33 13.49
CA GLU A 196 14.06 -20.44 14.34
C GLU A 196 14.23 -20.82 15.81
N PRO A 197 14.56 -19.85 16.70
CA PRO A 197 14.48 -20.08 18.13
C PRO A 197 13.06 -20.53 18.51
N THR A 198 12.97 -21.36 19.53
CA THR A 198 11.67 -21.71 20.12
C THR A 198 10.95 -20.40 20.51
N ALA A 199 9.67 -20.30 20.14
CA ALA A 199 8.89 -19.08 20.41
C ALA A 199 9.08 -18.68 21.89
N PRO A 200 9.43 -17.43 22.20
CA PRO A 200 9.60 -16.99 23.57
C PRO A 200 8.30 -17.19 24.33
N ALA A 201 8.41 -17.66 25.59
CA ALA A 201 7.24 -17.72 26.48
C ALA A 201 6.63 -16.30 26.53
N VAL A 202 5.33 -16.22 26.28
CA VAL A 202 4.61 -14.93 26.26
C VAL A 202 4.80 -14.28 27.62
N VAL A 203 5.58 -13.24 27.71
CA VAL A 203 5.53 -12.33 28.84
C VAL A 203 4.13 -11.73 28.80
N ALA A 204 3.29 -12.08 29.75
CA ALA A 204 1.98 -11.46 29.95
C ALA A 204 2.21 -9.96 30.19
N GLY A 205 2.20 -9.19 29.12
CA GLY A 205 2.47 -7.75 29.10
C GLY A 205 1.20 -7.02 28.69
N THR A 206 1.16 -5.79 28.90
CA THR A 206 0.16 -4.75 28.67
C THR A 206 -0.94 -5.10 27.66
N SER A 207 -2.19 -4.83 28.01
CA SER A 207 -3.35 -4.95 27.10
C SER A 207 -3.09 -4.10 25.85
N VAL A 208 -3.33 -4.68 24.66
CA VAL A 208 -3.26 -3.98 23.36
C VAL A 208 -4.05 -2.65 23.40
N TRP A 209 -5.19 -2.66 24.09
CA TRP A 209 -6.00 -1.47 24.29
C TRP A 209 -5.30 -0.39 25.17
N ALA A 210 -4.48 -0.81 26.15
CA ALA A 210 -3.70 0.13 26.96
C ALA A 210 -2.61 0.79 26.10
N GLU A 211 -1.97 0.04 25.21
CA GLU A 211 -0.96 0.57 24.29
C GLU A 211 -1.55 1.54 23.26
N ILE A 212 -2.70 1.20 22.68
CA ILE A 212 -3.44 2.10 21.78
C ILE A 212 -3.86 3.37 22.51
N ARG A 213 -4.37 3.25 23.75
CA ARG A 213 -4.79 4.40 24.55
C ARG A 213 -3.62 5.31 24.91
N GLU A 214 -2.45 4.74 25.22
CA GLU A 214 -1.24 5.51 25.46
C GLU A 214 -0.74 6.21 24.19
N GLY A 215 -0.67 5.49 23.07
CA GLY A 215 -0.33 6.07 21.78
C GLY A 215 -1.29 7.20 21.39
N PHE A 216 -2.61 7.00 21.59
CA PHE A 216 -3.61 8.04 21.34
C PHE A 216 -3.41 9.28 22.23
N ARG A 217 -3.10 9.08 23.52
CA ARG A 217 -2.83 10.20 24.44
C ARG A 217 -1.62 11.01 23.97
N VAL A 218 -0.55 10.34 23.52
CA VAL A 218 0.65 10.99 22.99
C VAL A 218 0.31 11.78 21.72
N VAL A 219 -0.43 11.18 20.79
CA VAL A 219 -0.86 11.87 19.56
C VAL A 219 -1.76 13.06 19.89
N ALA A 220 -2.71 12.90 20.81
CA ALA A 220 -3.64 13.97 21.20
C ALA A 220 -2.96 15.12 21.94
N SER A 221 -1.87 14.87 22.69
CA SER A 221 -1.14 15.90 23.41
C SER A 221 -0.18 16.72 22.53
N GLN A 222 0.23 16.19 21.37
CA GLN A 222 1.23 16.79 20.50
C GLN A 222 0.59 17.45 19.26
N PRO A 223 0.59 18.79 19.13
CA PRO A 223 -0.05 19.48 17.98
C PRO A 223 0.47 19.04 16.62
N LEU A 224 1.78 18.73 16.51
CA LEU A 224 2.39 18.24 15.28
C LEU A 224 1.85 16.86 14.89
N LEU A 225 1.74 15.93 15.85
CA LEU A 225 1.20 14.58 15.59
C LEU A 225 -0.29 14.63 15.23
N ARG A 226 -1.07 15.52 15.89
CA ARG A 226 -2.49 15.73 15.54
C ARG A 226 -2.66 16.18 14.10
N ALA A 227 -1.85 17.15 13.65
CA ALA A 227 -1.92 17.62 12.27
C ALA A 227 -1.54 16.53 11.27
N LEU A 228 -0.49 15.76 11.54
CA LEU A 228 -0.06 14.66 10.68
C LEU A 228 -1.10 13.56 10.59
N ILE A 229 -1.74 13.15 11.72
CA ILE A 229 -2.76 12.09 11.69
C ILE A 229 -4.05 12.57 11.00
N ALA A 230 -4.44 13.83 11.18
CA ALA A 230 -5.59 14.42 10.52
C ALA A 230 -5.36 14.52 9.00
N ALA A 231 -4.20 15.01 8.57
CA ALA A 231 -3.84 15.06 7.15
C ALA A 231 -3.78 13.67 6.52
N ALA A 232 -3.12 12.71 7.18
CA ALA A 232 -3.03 11.33 6.72
C ALA A 232 -4.41 10.64 6.67
N GLY A 233 -5.25 10.87 7.67
CA GLY A 233 -6.62 10.33 7.70
C GLY A 233 -7.48 10.89 6.58
N THR A 234 -7.43 12.19 6.34
CA THR A 234 -8.11 12.86 5.22
C THR A 234 -7.65 12.29 3.89
N MET A 235 -6.34 12.20 3.67
CA MET A 235 -5.74 11.64 2.47
C MET A 235 -6.15 10.18 2.25
N ASN A 236 -6.13 9.35 3.30
CA ASN A 236 -6.52 7.95 3.21
C ASN A 236 -8.01 7.77 2.90
N PHE A 237 -8.88 8.55 3.53
CA PHE A 237 -10.32 8.50 3.27
C PHE A 237 -10.64 8.87 1.82
N PHE A 238 -10.23 10.06 1.39
CA PHE A 238 -10.54 10.56 0.05
C PHE A 238 -9.72 9.85 -1.04
N GLY A 239 -8.48 9.46 -0.76
CA GLY A 239 -7.68 8.65 -1.68
C GLY A 239 -8.29 7.26 -1.93
N ARG A 240 -8.93 6.64 -0.92
CA ARG A 240 -9.67 5.38 -1.12
C ARG A 240 -11.03 5.60 -1.79
N MET A 241 -11.68 6.73 -1.55
CA MET A 241 -12.85 7.16 -2.31
C MET A 241 -12.51 7.27 -3.81
N PHE A 242 -11.39 7.90 -4.15
CA PHE A 242 -10.86 7.99 -5.51
C PHE A 242 -10.61 6.61 -6.12
N LEU A 243 -9.81 5.77 -5.45
CA LEU A 243 -9.44 4.44 -5.96
C LEU A 243 -10.64 3.51 -6.17
N ALA A 244 -11.71 3.66 -5.38
CA ALA A 244 -12.92 2.84 -5.51
C ALA A 244 -13.58 2.96 -6.89
N VAL A 245 -13.51 4.13 -7.52
CA VAL A 245 -14.16 4.41 -8.80
C VAL A 245 -13.17 4.65 -9.95
N TYR A 246 -11.88 4.81 -9.67
CA TYR A 246 -10.87 5.20 -10.64
C TYR A 246 -10.72 4.22 -11.81
N VAL A 247 -10.68 2.91 -11.53
CA VAL A 247 -10.59 1.89 -12.59
C VAL A 247 -11.86 1.87 -13.45
N LEU A 248 -13.05 2.04 -12.83
CA LEU A 248 -14.30 2.17 -13.60
C LEU A 248 -14.27 3.40 -14.50
N TYR A 249 -13.80 4.54 -13.99
CA TYR A 249 -13.68 5.76 -14.75
C TYR A 249 -12.74 5.60 -15.95
N MET A 250 -11.55 5.02 -15.73
CA MET A 250 -10.61 4.75 -16.83
C MET A 250 -11.19 3.82 -17.89
N THR A 251 -11.95 2.80 -17.48
CA THR A 251 -12.47 1.80 -18.42
C THR A 251 -13.76 2.23 -19.08
N ARG A 252 -14.68 2.91 -18.38
CA ARG A 252 -16.03 3.26 -18.90
C ARG A 252 -16.08 4.65 -19.52
N ASP A 253 -15.51 5.65 -18.84
CA ASP A 253 -15.61 7.04 -19.27
C ASP A 253 -14.49 7.39 -20.26
N LEU A 254 -13.26 6.86 -20.05
CA LEU A 254 -12.14 7.07 -20.96
C LEU A 254 -11.93 5.94 -21.98
N GLY A 255 -12.68 4.83 -21.87
CA GLY A 255 -12.60 3.71 -22.81
C GLY A 255 -11.27 2.94 -22.82
N LEU A 256 -10.46 3.04 -21.75
CA LEU A 256 -9.16 2.38 -21.67
C LEU A 256 -9.34 0.87 -21.44
N GLY A 257 -8.66 0.08 -22.25
CA GLY A 257 -8.50 -1.36 -21.97
C GLY A 257 -7.46 -1.62 -20.88
N ALA A 258 -7.31 -2.90 -20.50
CA ALA A 258 -6.41 -3.33 -19.43
C ALA A 258 -4.96 -2.83 -19.59
N LEU A 259 -4.43 -2.90 -20.84
CA LEU A 259 -3.09 -2.39 -21.14
C LEU A 259 -3.00 -0.89 -20.89
N GLY A 260 -3.99 -0.10 -21.34
CA GLY A 260 -4.03 1.35 -21.12
C GLY A 260 -4.05 1.72 -19.65
N VAL A 261 -4.90 1.04 -18.86
CA VAL A 261 -4.95 1.22 -17.40
C VAL A 261 -3.61 0.86 -16.75
N GLY A 262 -3.03 -0.28 -17.12
CA GLY A 262 -1.72 -0.71 -16.60
C GLY A 262 -0.59 0.27 -16.91
N LEU A 263 -0.54 0.83 -18.13
CA LEU A 263 0.45 1.82 -18.54
C LEU A 263 0.28 3.15 -17.79
N VAL A 264 -0.96 3.61 -17.60
CA VAL A 264 -1.25 4.79 -16.78
C VAL A 264 -0.72 4.58 -15.36
N LEU A 265 -1.08 3.49 -14.71
CA LEU A 265 -0.63 3.22 -13.34
C LEU A 265 0.89 3.01 -13.23
N ALA A 266 1.55 2.49 -14.27
CA ALA A 266 3.01 2.37 -14.31
C ALA A 266 3.71 3.76 -14.27
N THR A 267 3.07 4.81 -14.80
CA THR A 267 3.63 6.18 -14.70
C THR A 267 3.67 6.68 -13.27
N GLY A 268 2.76 6.22 -12.41
CA GLY A 268 2.80 6.48 -10.96
C GLY A 268 4.05 5.90 -10.31
N GLY A 269 4.48 4.70 -10.72
CA GLY A 269 5.75 4.13 -10.26
C GLY A 269 6.95 5.02 -10.62
N ILE A 270 6.99 5.55 -11.87
CA ILE A 270 8.03 6.49 -12.31
C ILE A 270 7.95 7.79 -11.47
N GLY A 271 6.74 8.29 -11.21
CA GLY A 271 6.50 9.43 -10.32
C GLY A 271 7.03 9.20 -8.90
N SER A 272 6.82 7.99 -8.36
CA SER A 272 7.34 7.60 -7.05
C SER A 272 8.87 7.64 -6.98
N LEU A 273 9.55 7.13 -8.01
CA LEU A 273 11.02 7.22 -8.10
C LEU A 273 11.50 8.67 -8.18
N ALA A 274 10.85 9.49 -9.02
CA ALA A 274 11.16 10.92 -9.12
C ALA A 274 10.94 11.62 -7.75
N GLY A 275 9.85 11.30 -7.05
CA GLY A 275 9.56 11.79 -5.71
C GLY A 275 10.64 11.45 -4.69
N ALA A 276 11.13 10.20 -4.69
CA ALA A 276 12.20 9.76 -3.82
C ALA A 276 13.52 10.51 -4.07
N LEU A 277 13.85 10.76 -5.35
CA LEU A 277 15.05 11.50 -5.73
C LEU A 277 15.01 12.97 -5.30
N VAL A 278 13.85 13.62 -5.42
CA VAL A 278 13.71 15.06 -5.10
C VAL A 278 13.40 15.34 -3.63
N ALA A 279 12.88 14.36 -2.87
CA ALA A 279 12.48 14.56 -1.49
C ALA A 279 13.60 15.11 -0.60
N GLY A 280 14.78 14.49 -0.62
CA GLY A 280 15.92 14.93 0.19
C GLY A 280 16.41 16.34 -0.15
N PRO A 281 16.75 16.63 -1.41
CA PRO A 281 17.19 17.97 -1.83
C PRO A 281 16.17 19.08 -1.53
N THR A 282 14.89 18.85 -1.81
CA THR A 282 13.83 19.84 -1.57
C THR A 282 13.59 20.08 -0.08
N THR A 283 13.60 19.00 0.73
CA THR A 283 13.49 19.12 2.20
C THR A 283 14.65 19.90 2.80
N ARG A 284 15.89 19.68 2.32
CA ARG A 284 17.05 20.49 2.78
C ARG A 284 16.92 21.95 2.42
N ARG A 285 16.33 22.28 1.26
CA ARG A 285 16.21 23.67 0.78
C ARG A 285 15.07 24.43 1.46
N PHE A 286 13.89 23.80 1.60
CA PHE A 286 12.66 24.47 2.03
C PHE A 286 12.27 24.15 3.48
N GLY A 287 12.80 23.07 4.03
CA GLY A 287 12.42 22.52 5.34
C GLY A 287 11.27 21.50 5.23
N PRO A 288 11.17 20.60 6.23
CA PRO A 288 10.18 19.52 6.22
C PRO A 288 8.73 20.02 6.32
N GLY A 289 8.47 21.10 7.05
CA GLY A 289 7.13 21.66 7.22
C GLY A 289 6.53 22.21 5.92
N PRO A 290 7.16 23.17 5.26
CA PRO A 290 6.71 23.64 3.94
C PRO A 290 6.58 22.51 2.91
N MET A 291 7.50 21.53 2.92
CA MET A 291 7.42 20.41 1.98
C MET A 291 6.20 19.51 2.24
N LEU A 292 5.78 19.33 3.48
CA LEU A 292 4.53 18.63 3.80
C LEU A 292 3.30 19.36 3.23
N VAL A 293 3.25 20.69 3.37
CA VAL A 293 2.14 21.51 2.86
C VAL A 293 2.14 21.51 1.33
N ILE A 294 3.28 21.76 0.69
CA ILE A 294 3.41 21.84 -0.77
C ILE A 294 3.09 20.49 -1.42
N SER A 295 3.62 19.39 -0.88
CA SER A 295 3.38 18.07 -1.45
C SER A 295 1.93 17.61 -1.30
N GLN A 296 1.27 17.91 -0.18
CA GLN A 296 -0.15 17.63 0.00
C GLN A 296 -1.02 18.45 -0.97
N LEU A 297 -0.69 19.73 -1.15
CA LEU A 297 -1.35 20.61 -2.12
C LEU A 297 -1.14 20.12 -3.57
N ALA A 298 0.11 19.79 -3.91
CA ALA A 298 0.45 19.28 -5.25
C ALA A 298 -0.27 17.96 -5.55
N PHE A 299 -0.39 17.06 -4.56
CA PHE A 299 -1.11 15.80 -4.70
C PHE A 299 -2.57 16.04 -5.15
N GLY A 300 -3.33 16.87 -4.42
CA GLY A 300 -4.72 17.14 -4.77
C GLY A 300 -4.88 17.92 -6.06
N LEU A 301 -3.98 18.91 -6.36
CA LEU A 301 -4.05 19.67 -7.62
C LEU A 301 -3.77 18.78 -8.83
N MET A 302 -2.78 17.87 -8.74
CA MET A 302 -2.52 16.90 -9.80
C MET A 302 -3.69 15.94 -9.99
N GLY A 303 -4.34 15.52 -8.92
CA GLY A 303 -5.52 14.66 -8.97
C GLY A 303 -6.69 15.27 -9.72
N LEU A 304 -6.91 16.57 -9.63
CA LEU A 304 -7.95 17.27 -10.37
C LEU A 304 -7.78 17.22 -11.90
N LEU A 305 -6.62 16.84 -12.41
CA LEU A 305 -6.44 16.60 -13.84
C LEU A 305 -7.22 15.39 -14.34
N VAL A 306 -7.50 14.39 -13.47
CA VAL A 306 -8.24 13.18 -13.87
C VAL A 306 -9.67 13.49 -14.30
N PRO A 307 -10.52 14.17 -13.50
CA PRO A 307 -11.86 14.49 -13.93
C PRO A 307 -11.90 15.50 -15.11
N LEU A 308 -10.87 16.33 -15.28
CA LEU A 308 -10.76 17.20 -16.45
C LEU A 308 -10.60 16.43 -17.77
N ALA A 309 -10.12 15.20 -17.72
CA ALA A 309 -9.95 14.36 -18.90
C ALA A 309 -11.28 14.08 -19.64
N VAL A 310 -12.42 14.04 -18.91
CA VAL A 310 -13.76 13.90 -19.54
C VAL A 310 -14.13 15.15 -20.33
N LEU A 311 -13.77 16.33 -19.83
CA LEU A 311 -14.07 17.62 -20.48
C LEU A 311 -13.16 17.90 -21.68
N LEU A 312 -12.00 17.26 -21.73
CA LEU A 312 -10.97 17.47 -22.75
C LEU A 312 -10.53 16.12 -23.38
N PRO A 313 -11.41 15.43 -24.13
CA PRO A 313 -11.13 14.08 -24.65
C PRO A 313 -9.89 13.99 -25.52
N SER A 314 -9.56 15.05 -26.27
CA SER A 314 -8.37 15.10 -27.15
C SER A 314 -7.03 14.99 -26.41
N VAL A 315 -7.00 15.35 -25.13
CA VAL A 315 -5.80 15.31 -24.27
C VAL A 315 -6.00 14.47 -23.02
N ALA A 316 -7.11 13.71 -22.95
CA ALA A 316 -7.50 12.94 -21.78
C ALA A 316 -6.37 12.03 -21.27
N LEU A 317 -5.73 11.27 -22.15
CA LEU A 317 -4.63 10.37 -21.76
C LEU A 317 -3.44 11.14 -21.17
N VAL A 318 -3.10 12.30 -21.73
CA VAL A 318 -2.01 13.15 -21.24
C VAL A 318 -2.34 13.65 -19.83
N LEU A 319 -3.58 14.09 -19.59
CA LEU A 319 -4.01 14.58 -18.28
C LEU A 319 -3.97 13.48 -17.22
N VAL A 320 -4.44 12.27 -17.54
CA VAL A 320 -4.43 11.14 -16.60
C VAL A 320 -3.01 10.66 -16.30
N VAL A 321 -2.15 10.58 -17.31
CA VAL A 321 -0.72 10.24 -17.15
C VAL A 321 0.01 11.30 -16.31
N ALA A 322 -0.21 12.58 -16.59
CA ALA A 322 0.40 13.67 -15.82
C ALA A 322 -0.08 13.67 -14.37
N SER A 323 -1.38 13.41 -14.16
CA SER A 323 -1.96 13.26 -12.83
C SER A 323 -1.31 12.13 -12.06
N GLU A 324 -1.27 10.94 -12.63
CA GLU A 324 -0.71 9.74 -11.99
C GLU A 324 0.75 9.94 -11.61
N PHE A 325 1.57 10.45 -12.55
CA PHE A 325 2.97 10.79 -12.28
C PHE A 325 3.11 11.82 -11.15
N GLY A 326 2.35 12.92 -11.24
CA GLY A 326 2.45 14.04 -10.29
C GLY A 326 1.95 13.68 -8.89
N GLN A 327 0.86 12.95 -8.79
CA GLN A 327 0.32 12.48 -7.50
C GLN A 327 1.32 11.56 -6.78
N TRP A 328 1.86 10.55 -7.47
CA TRP A 328 2.80 9.63 -6.86
C TRP A 328 4.13 10.29 -6.50
N MET A 329 4.60 11.25 -7.31
CA MET A 329 5.76 12.07 -6.94
C MET A 329 5.49 12.86 -5.66
N ALA A 330 4.34 13.52 -5.58
CA ALA A 330 3.97 14.33 -4.43
C ALA A 330 3.76 13.49 -3.15
N VAL A 331 3.09 12.33 -3.25
CA VAL A 331 2.83 11.47 -2.10
C VAL A 331 4.11 10.90 -1.49
N ILE A 332 5.11 10.57 -2.30
CA ILE A 332 6.40 10.09 -1.78
C ILE A 332 7.15 11.21 -1.04
N VAL A 333 7.17 12.42 -1.61
CA VAL A 333 7.76 13.59 -0.92
C VAL A 333 7.04 13.86 0.41
N TYR A 334 5.70 13.79 0.42
CA TYR A 334 4.91 13.91 1.65
C TYR A 334 5.29 12.82 2.67
N TYR A 335 5.30 11.57 2.24
CA TYR A 335 5.53 10.42 3.12
C TYR A 335 6.90 10.46 3.80
N VAL A 336 7.96 10.74 3.03
CA VAL A 336 9.34 10.88 3.56
C VAL A 336 9.40 11.95 4.65
N ASN A 337 8.80 13.13 4.40
CA ASN A 337 8.79 14.22 5.38
C ASN A 337 7.91 13.90 6.59
N ALA A 338 6.72 13.31 6.39
CA ALA A 338 5.80 12.96 7.47
C ALA A 338 6.39 11.93 8.43
N VAL A 339 7.05 10.89 7.89
CA VAL A 339 7.74 9.88 8.69
C VAL A 339 8.91 10.49 9.45
N SER A 340 9.74 11.31 8.80
CA SER A 340 10.91 11.95 9.40
C SER A 340 10.50 12.89 10.56
N VAL A 341 9.50 13.75 10.37
CA VAL A 341 8.98 14.62 11.42
C VAL A 341 8.41 13.80 12.57
N ARG A 342 7.59 12.79 12.28
CA ARG A 342 7.00 11.91 13.32
C ARG A 342 8.08 11.23 14.16
N GLN A 343 9.10 10.67 13.53
CA GLN A 343 10.20 9.98 14.22
C GLN A 343 11.03 10.93 15.05
N SER A 344 11.27 12.16 14.58
CA SER A 344 12.08 13.14 15.32
C SER A 344 11.42 13.65 16.60
N ILE A 345 10.07 13.70 16.64
CA ILE A 345 9.32 14.22 17.81
C ILE A 345 8.82 13.12 18.74
N THR A 346 8.94 11.85 18.34
CA THR A 346 8.45 10.73 19.13
C THR A 346 9.61 10.02 19.83
N PRO A 347 9.63 9.94 21.18
CA PRO A 347 10.65 9.19 21.91
C PRO A 347 10.73 7.73 21.40
N PRO A 348 11.95 7.13 21.32
CA PRO A 348 12.11 5.78 20.76
C PRO A 348 11.20 4.73 21.40
N ARG A 349 10.98 4.79 22.71
CA ARG A 349 10.09 3.88 23.47
C ARG A 349 8.61 3.96 23.05
N LEU A 350 8.17 5.08 22.46
CA LEU A 350 6.79 5.36 22.11
C LEU A 350 6.53 5.25 20.59
N GLN A 351 7.57 5.10 19.77
CA GLN A 351 7.43 5.05 18.30
C GLN A 351 6.49 3.93 17.86
N GLY A 352 6.61 2.73 18.42
CA GLY A 352 5.72 1.61 18.12
C GLY A 352 4.25 1.95 18.41
N ARG A 353 3.96 2.54 19.56
CA ARG A 353 2.59 2.92 19.99
C ARG A 353 2.00 4.04 19.14
N VAL A 354 2.80 5.06 18.82
CA VAL A 354 2.38 6.16 17.92
C VAL A 354 2.13 5.61 16.51
N ASN A 355 2.99 4.72 15.99
CA ASN A 355 2.80 4.10 14.69
C ASN A 355 1.52 3.23 14.65
N ALA A 356 1.27 2.42 15.69
CA ALA A 356 0.05 1.63 15.79
C ALA A 356 -1.21 2.52 15.81
N THR A 357 -1.18 3.61 16.58
CA THR A 357 -2.25 4.61 16.64
C THR A 357 -2.49 5.25 15.27
N MET A 358 -1.42 5.67 14.57
CA MET A 358 -1.51 6.23 13.23
C MET A 358 -2.12 5.23 12.23
N ARG A 359 -1.66 3.98 12.24
CA ARG A 359 -2.20 2.92 11.38
C ARG A 359 -3.68 2.66 11.66
N PHE A 360 -4.07 2.65 12.93
CA PHE A 360 -5.45 2.40 13.31
C PHE A 360 -6.39 3.55 12.90
N PHE A 361 -6.07 4.79 13.26
CA PHE A 361 -6.94 5.92 12.97
C PHE A 361 -6.87 6.39 11.52
N ALA A 362 -5.67 6.58 10.96
CA ALA A 362 -5.56 7.01 9.58
C ALA A 362 -5.86 5.87 8.58
N GLY A 363 -5.42 4.63 8.88
CA GLY A 363 -5.73 3.46 8.07
C GLY A 363 -7.18 3.02 8.16
N GLY A 364 -7.82 3.19 9.34
CA GLY A 364 -9.22 2.87 9.59
C GLY A 364 -10.22 3.62 8.71
N LEU A 365 -9.82 4.77 8.21
CA LEU A 365 -10.64 5.55 7.29
C LEU A 365 -10.63 5.02 5.85
N MET A 366 -9.68 4.15 5.49
CA MET A 366 -9.57 3.61 4.12
C MET A 366 -10.82 2.84 3.66
N PRO A 367 -11.32 1.82 4.41
CA PRO A 367 -12.53 1.11 3.97
C PRO A 367 -13.76 2.02 3.91
N ILE A 368 -13.86 2.97 4.85
CA ILE A 368 -14.98 3.93 4.88
C ILE A 368 -14.94 4.83 3.64
N GLY A 369 -13.75 5.32 3.27
CA GLY A 369 -13.54 6.08 2.04
C GLY A 369 -13.90 5.30 0.79
N ALA A 370 -13.50 4.01 0.71
CA ALA A 370 -13.83 3.14 -0.42
C ALA A 370 -15.35 2.94 -0.57
N LEU A 371 -16.06 2.66 0.53
CA LEU A 371 -17.53 2.53 0.53
C LEU A 371 -18.22 3.87 0.14
N ALA A 372 -17.74 4.98 0.69
CA ALA A 372 -18.26 6.31 0.34
C ALA A 372 -18.05 6.61 -1.16
N GLY A 373 -16.89 6.26 -1.72
CA GLY A 373 -16.60 6.40 -3.15
C GLY A 373 -17.51 5.56 -4.02
N GLY A 374 -17.74 4.30 -3.64
CA GLY A 374 -18.67 3.42 -4.33
C GLY A 374 -20.12 3.95 -4.29
N ALA A 375 -20.59 4.42 -3.13
CA ALA A 375 -21.92 4.98 -2.95
C ALA A 375 -22.10 6.26 -3.79
N LEU A 376 -21.17 7.22 -3.66
CA LEU A 376 -21.22 8.47 -4.42
C LEU A 376 -21.12 8.22 -5.93
N GLY A 377 -20.25 7.29 -6.37
CA GLY A 377 -20.12 6.91 -7.77
C GLY A 377 -21.41 6.41 -8.40
N GLY A 378 -22.27 5.78 -7.60
CA GLY A 378 -23.61 5.37 -8.03
C GLY A 378 -24.65 6.50 -8.09
N VAL A 379 -24.48 7.56 -7.29
CA VAL A 379 -25.45 8.66 -7.16
C VAL A 379 -25.10 9.84 -8.06
N ILE A 380 -23.87 10.31 -8.04
CA ILE A 380 -23.42 11.51 -8.76
C ILE A 380 -22.55 11.22 -9.98
N GLY A 381 -22.28 9.93 -10.24
CA GLY A 381 -21.41 9.47 -11.34
C GLY A 381 -19.92 9.47 -10.98
N LEU A 382 -19.13 8.79 -11.84
CA LEU A 382 -17.72 8.51 -11.57
C LEU A 382 -16.88 9.79 -11.55
N ALA A 383 -16.99 10.63 -12.58
CA ALA A 383 -16.23 11.87 -12.70
C ALA A 383 -16.44 12.83 -11.51
N TRP A 384 -17.69 13.06 -11.10
CA TRP A 384 -17.97 13.93 -9.96
C TRP A 384 -17.51 13.36 -8.63
N THR A 385 -17.54 12.02 -8.49
CA THR A 385 -16.98 11.36 -7.31
C THR A 385 -15.46 11.57 -7.23
N LEU A 386 -14.75 11.50 -8.36
CA LEU A 386 -13.31 11.81 -8.42
C LEU A 386 -13.04 13.28 -8.08
N VAL A 387 -13.86 14.23 -8.55
CA VAL A 387 -13.76 15.65 -8.15
C VAL A 387 -13.90 15.81 -6.63
N VAL A 388 -14.94 15.21 -6.04
CA VAL A 388 -15.17 15.27 -4.59
C VAL A 388 -13.99 14.65 -3.82
N ALA A 389 -13.49 13.51 -4.29
CA ALA A 389 -12.36 12.84 -3.68
C ALA A 389 -11.08 13.69 -3.72
N GLU A 390 -10.79 14.32 -4.85
CA GLU A 390 -9.58 15.13 -4.97
C GLU A 390 -9.66 16.46 -4.24
N ILE A 391 -10.82 17.12 -4.25
CA ILE A 391 -11.05 18.30 -3.41
C ILE A 391 -10.92 17.95 -1.93
N GLY A 392 -11.49 16.80 -1.51
CA GLY A 392 -11.37 16.32 -0.15
C GLY A 392 -9.91 16.02 0.24
N THR A 393 -9.17 15.37 -0.64
CA THR A 393 -7.73 15.11 -0.45
C THR A 393 -6.93 16.41 -0.38
N LEU A 394 -7.26 17.36 -1.26
CA LEU A 394 -6.67 18.71 -1.26
C LEU A 394 -6.87 19.39 0.08
N LEU A 395 -8.06 19.32 0.67
CA LEU A 395 -8.36 19.92 1.98
C LEU A 395 -7.46 19.37 3.11
N GLY A 396 -6.83 18.22 2.92
CA GLY A 396 -5.84 17.68 3.86
C GLY A 396 -4.67 18.64 4.16
N PHE A 397 -4.30 19.53 3.20
CA PHE A 397 -3.25 20.52 3.44
C PHE A 397 -3.63 21.54 4.52
N VAL A 398 -4.91 21.81 4.75
CA VAL A 398 -5.40 22.76 5.73
C VAL A 398 -4.98 22.37 7.15
N TRP A 399 -5.00 21.08 7.47
CA TRP A 399 -4.52 20.56 8.76
C TRP A 399 -3.06 20.92 9.02
N LEU A 400 -2.23 20.84 7.98
CA LEU A 400 -0.79 21.16 8.05
C LEU A 400 -0.57 22.66 8.10
N LEU A 401 -1.32 23.41 7.27
CA LEU A 401 -1.20 24.87 7.18
C LEU A 401 -1.62 25.59 8.48
N LEU A 402 -2.68 25.11 9.13
CA LEU A 402 -3.19 25.68 10.37
C LEU A 402 -2.43 25.21 11.63
N SER A 403 -1.45 24.32 11.46
CA SER A 403 -0.65 23.77 12.54
C SER A 403 0.76 24.36 12.59
N PRO A 404 1.50 24.14 13.69
CA PRO A 404 2.91 24.52 13.78
C PRO A 404 3.80 23.78 12.76
N VAL A 405 3.30 22.74 12.08
CA VAL A 405 4.04 21.97 11.06
C VAL A 405 4.59 22.91 9.98
N ARG A 406 3.80 23.88 9.51
CA ARG A 406 4.20 24.80 8.42
C ARG A 406 5.49 25.57 8.67
N SER A 407 5.82 25.83 9.92
CA SER A 407 6.99 26.62 10.32
C SER A 407 8.26 25.79 10.54
N LEU A 408 8.19 24.46 10.42
CA LEU A 408 9.32 23.57 10.63
C LEU A 408 10.34 23.72 9.50
N ARG A 409 11.44 24.44 9.75
CA ARG A 409 12.57 24.58 8.82
C ARG A 409 13.62 23.49 8.97
N ALA A 410 13.68 22.84 10.12
CA ALA A 410 14.55 21.71 10.42
C ALA A 410 13.77 20.65 11.19
N LEU A 411 14.26 19.42 11.22
CA LEU A 411 13.70 18.39 12.08
C LEU A 411 13.92 18.78 13.54
N PRO A 412 12.87 18.78 14.38
CA PRO A 412 13.02 19.05 15.80
C PRO A 412 13.99 18.01 16.41
N SER A 413 14.99 18.48 17.14
CA SER A 413 15.77 17.61 18.02
C SER A 413 14.84 17.07 19.09
N THR A 414 14.94 15.77 19.42
CA THR A 414 14.22 15.19 20.57
C THR A 414 14.53 16.04 21.80
N VAL A 415 13.54 16.78 22.28
CA VAL A 415 13.64 17.43 23.57
C VAL A 415 13.74 16.30 24.60
N HIS A 416 14.91 16.19 25.22
CA HIS A 416 15.07 15.37 26.40
C HIS A 416 14.15 15.96 27.48
N ALA A 417 13.01 15.33 27.70
CA ALA A 417 12.11 15.55 28.82
C ALA A 417 11.95 14.23 29.57
#